data_ce9a88c913b8e0b48a199fc8878985c6
#
_entry.id   ce9a88c913b8e0b48a199fc8878985c6
#
_cell.length_a   1.000
_cell.length_b   1.000
_cell.length_c   1.000
_cell.angle_alpha   90.00
_cell.angle_beta   90.00
_cell.angle_gamma   90.00
#
_symmetry.space_group_name_H-M   'P 1'
#
loop_
_entity.id
_entity.type
_entity.pdbx_description
1 polymer ?
#
loop_
_entity_poly.entity_id
_entity_poly.type
_entity_poly.pdbx_seq_one_letter_code
_entity_poly.pdbx_strand_id
1 'polypeptide(L)'
;MSSNQSNSSRLPVLVNLATNERYTLGGPSVTLGRAPENNVVLEEDGYASANHARIYWDQGCWWLEDLMSSNGTMVNNQLISTPWRLSPQDVIKVGRTFYRIE
;
A
#
# COMPACT_ATOMS: atom_id res chain seq x y z
N MET A 1 12.64 15.35 -25.23
CA MET A 1 12.32 14.93 -24.66
C MET A 1 12.31 14.10 -23.93
N SER A 2 11.97 14.22 -23.54
CA SER A 2 12.48 13.33 -23.08
C SER A 2 11.84 12.36 -22.29
N SER A 3 12.34 11.25 -22.26
CA SER A 3 11.90 10.15 -21.48
C SER A 3 11.70 10.48 -20.03
N ASN A 4 12.30 11.52 -19.58
CA ASN A 4 12.14 11.91 -18.19
C ASN A 4 10.73 12.28 -17.86
N GLN A 5 10.03 12.85 -18.80
CA GLN A 5 8.67 13.24 -18.54
C GLN A 5 7.76 12.05 -18.41
N SER A 6 7.98 11.03 -19.19
CA SER A 6 7.17 9.84 -19.02
C SER A 6 7.40 9.21 -17.67
N ASN A 7 8.62 9.21 -17.18
CA ASN A 7 8.90 8.65 -15.87
C ASN A 7 8.22 9.45 -14.76
N SER A 8 8.24 10.77 -14.87
CA SER A 8 7.69 11.60 -13.83
C SER A 8 6.17 11.51 -13.77
N SER A 9 5.53 11.08 -14.86
CA SER A 9 4.08 10.93 -14.85
C SER A 9 3.63 9.52 -14.48
N ARG A 10 4.57 8.64 -14.22
CA ARG A 10 4.25 7.24 -13.92
C ARG A 10 3.75 7.11 -12.48
N LEU A 11 2.62 6.44 -12.32
CA LEU A 11 2.10 6.15 -11.00
C LEU A 11 2.84 4.96 -10.39
N PRO A 12 3.02 4.96 -9.07
CA PRO A 12 3.63 3.81 -8.43
C PRO A 12 2.71 2.61 -8.46
N VAL A 13 3.29 1.44 -8.25
CA VAL A 13 2.58 0.17 -8.29
C VAL A 13 2.85 -0.58 -7.01
N LEU A 14 1.79 -1.16 -6.46
CA LEU A 14 1.87 -2.03 -5.29
C LEU A 14 1.90 -3.46 -5.79
N VAL A 15 2.92 -4.21 -5.45
CA VAL A 15 3.11 -5.58 -5.94
C VAL A 15 2.99 -6.56 -4.78
N ASN A 16 2.07 -7.51 -4.89
CA ASN A 16 1.95 -8.60 -3.92
C ASN A 16 3.13 -9.55 -4.13
N LEU A 17 3.97 -9.70 -3.10
CA LEU A 17 5.21 -10.47 -3.26
C LEU A 17 4.99 -11.98 -3.35
N ALA A 18 3.79 -12.47 -2.94
CA ALA A 18 3.48 -13.89 -3.04
C ALA A 18 2.90 -14.25 -4.40
N THR A 19 2.07 -13.39 -4.97
CA THR A 19 1.29 -13.69 -6.19
C THR A 19 1.76 -12.91 -7.40
N ASN A 20 2.54 -11.85 -7.20
CA ASN A 20 2.94 -10.90 -8.25
C ASN A 20 1.78 -10.09 -8.81
N GLU A 21 0.63 -10.10 -8.16
CA GLU A 21 -0.44 -9.21 -8.55
C GLU A 21 -0.01 -7.77 -8.36
N ARG A 22 -0.40 -6.92 -9.31
CA ARG A 22 0.04 -5.53 -9.36
C ARG A 22 -1.17 -4.63 -9.30
N TYR A 23 -1.09 -3.64 -8.42
CA TYR A 23 -2.15 -2.65 -8.24
C TYR A 23 -1.56 -1.27 -8.45
N THR A 24 -2.02 -0.57 -9.47
CA THR A 24 -1.55 0.79 -9.73
C THR A 24 -2.16 1.73 -8.69
N LEU A 25 -1.31 2.51 -8.04
CA LEU A 25 -1.78 3.48 -7.05
C LEU A 25 -2.28 4.71 -7.78
N GLY A 26 -3.56 4.99 -7.64
CA GLY A 26 -4.17 6.12 -8.31
C GLY A 26 -5.41 6.57 -7.57
N GLY A 27 -6.06 7.60 -8.12
CA GLY A 27 -7.23 8.17 -7.49
C GLY A 27 -6.88 8.83 -6.17
N PRO A 28 -7.88 9.12 -5.33
CA PRO A 28 -7.62 9.79 -4.06
C PRO A 28 -7.00 8.87 -3.03
N SER A 29 -7.30 7.57 -3.07
CA SER A 29 -6.72 6.63 -2.12
C SER A 29 -6.92 5.21 -2.61
N VAL A 30 -6.11 4.31 -2.06
CA VAL A 30 -6.21 2.87 -2.30
C VAL A 30 -6.31 2.21 -0.93
N THR A 31 -7.40 1.49 -0.69
CA THR A 31 -7.64 0.86 0.61
C THR A 31 -7.27 -0.62 0.56
N LEU A 32 -6.76 -1.11 1.69
CA LEU A 32 -6.36 -2.51 1.83
C LEU A 32 -7.06 -3.09 3.04
N GLY A 33 -7.59 -4.30 2.90
CA GLY A 33 -8.23 -4.96 4.01
C GLY A 33 -8.92 -6.23 3.59
N ARG A 34 -9.44 -6.96 4.58
CA ARG A 34 -10.08 -8.24 4.31
C ARG A 34 -11.46 -8.09 3.72
N ALA A 35 -12.13 -6.96 3.99
CA ALA A 35 -13.48 -6.75 3.51
C ALA A 35 -13.51 -6.50 2.00
N PRO A 36 -14.56 -6.98 1.30
CA PRO A 36 -14.59 -6.93 -0.16
C PRO A 36 -14.72 -5.53 -0.75
N GLU A 37 -15.10 -4.54 0.04
CA GLU A 37 -15.20 -3.17 -0.47
C GLU A 37 -13.86 -2.46 -0.61
N ASN A 38 -12.77 -3.07 -0.14
CA ASN A 38 -11.44 -2.49 -0.29
C ASN A 38 -10.97 -2.57 -1.74
N ASN A 39 -10.05 -1.68 -2.12
CA ASN A 39 -9.43 -1.74 -3.44
C ASN A 39 -8.51 -2.95 -3.57
N VAL A 40 -7.77 -3.25 -2.51
CA VAL A 40 -6.92 -4.43 -2.44
C VAL A 40 -7.51 -5.33 -1.37
N VAL A 41 -8.08 -6.47 -1.79
CA VAL A 41 -8.84 -7.33 -0.89
C VAL A 41 -7.98 -8.50 -0.47
N LEU A 42 -7.76 -8.62 0.84
CA LEU A 42 -6.97 -9.70 1.42
C LEU A 42 -7.93 -10.70 2.09
N GLU A 43 -8.86 -11.25 1.31
CA GLU A 43 -9.96 -12.02 1.90
C GLU A 43 -9.50 -13.29 2.59
N GLU A 44 -8.36 -13.85 2.20
CA GLU A 44 -7.85 -15.08 2.80
C GLU A 44 -6.81 -14.84 3.88
N ASP A 45 -6.53 -13.58 4.20
CA ASP A 45 -5.56 -13.25 5.23
C ASP A 45 -6.30 -12.98 6.54
N GLY A 46 -6.36 -13.98 7.40
CA GLY A 46 -7.07 -13.88 8.67
C GLY A 46 -6.45 -12.90 9.66
N TYR A 47 -5.22 -12.45 9.39
CA TYR A 47 -4.55 -11.46 10.22
C TYR A 47 -4.76 -10.04 9.74
N ALA A 48 -5.39 -9.87 8.57
CA ALA A 48 -5.74 -8.54 8.09
C ALA A 48 -7.10 -8.14 8.67
N SER A 49 -7.19 -6.90 9.12
CA SER A 49 -8.47 -6.34 9.56
C SER A 49 -9.35 -6.05 8.36
N ALA A 50 -10.66 -5.94 8.60
CA ALA A 50 -11.62 -5.66 7.52
C ALA A 50 -11.24 -4.40 6.75
N ASN A 51 -10.90 -3.34 7.48
CA ASN A 51 -10.36 -2.10 6.90
C ASN A 51 -9.02 -1.87 7.57
N HIS A 52 -7.94 -2.27 6.91
CA HIS A 52 -6.65 -2.40 7.58
C HIS A 52 -5.76 -1.18 7.40
N ALA A 53 -5.62 -0.71 6.17
CA ALA A 53 -4.72 0.39 5.85
C ALA A 53 -5.19 1.10 4.60
N ARG A 54 -4.66 2.30 4.37
CA ARG A 54 -4.91 2.99 3.12
C ARG A 54 -3.65 3.70 2.65
N ILE A 55 -3.54 3.84 1.34
CA ILE A 55 -2.48 4.58 0.71
C ILE A 55 -3.12 5.76 0.01
N TYR A 56 -2.62 6.97 0.25
CA TYR A 56 -3.23 8.17 -0.31
C TYR A 56 -2.16 9.16 -0.74
N TRP A 57 -2.56 10.04 -1.65
CA TRP A 57 -1.69 11.10 -2.17
C TRP A 57 -1.99 12.38 -1.40
N ASP A 58 -0.95 13.00 -0.87
CA ASP A 58 -1.09 14.27 -0.17
C ASP A 58 0.22 15.03 -0.23
N GLN A 59 0.15 16.30 -0.58
CA GLN A 59 1.29 17.20 -0.59
C GLN A 59 2.45 16.67 -1.42
N GLY A 60 2.13 16.11 -2.58
CA GLY A 60 3.15 15.65 -3.52
C GLY A 60 3.77 14.32 -3.18
N CYS A 61 3.22 13.58 -2.24
CA CYS A 61 3.78 12.30 -1.80
C CYS A 61 2.69 11.27 -1.62
N TRP A 62 3.10 10.01 -1.68
CA TRP A 62 2.23 8.89 -1.32
C TRP A 62 2.49 8.51 0.12
N TRP A 63 1.41 8.31 0.88
CA TRP A 63 1.45 8.00 2.31
C TRP A 63 0.70 6.71 2.59
N LEU A 64 1.19 5.95 3.57
CA LEU A 64 0.52 4.75 4.07
C LEU A 64 0.05 5.03 5.48
N GLU A 65 -1.21 4.71 5.75
CA GLU A 65 -1.81 4.92 7.07
C GLU A 65 -2.46 3.64 7.55
N ASP A 66 -2.20 3.28 8.80
CA ASP A 66 -2.88 2.17 9.46
C ASP A 66 -4.25 2.65 9.94
N LEU A 67 -5.29 1.89 9.66
CA LEU A 67 -6.67 2.25 10.03
C LEU A 67 -7.09 1.56 11.32
N MET A 68 -6.25 1.66 12.35
CA MET A 68 -6.51 1.04 13.65
C MET A 68 -6.68 -0.46 13.54
N SER A 69 -5.84 -1.08 12.74
CA SER A 69 -5.91 -2.53 12.53
C SER A 69 -5.54 -3.28 13.80
N SER A 70 -6.02 -4.52 13.89
CA SER A 70 -5.77 -5.35 15.07
C SER A 70 -4.29 -5.72 15.22
N ASN A 71 -3.61 -5.95 14.11
CA ASN A 71 -2.22 -6.44 14.15
C ASN A 71 -1.20 -5.41 13.69
N GLY A 72 -1.66 -4.22 13.28
CA GLY A 72 -0.77 -3.17 12.86
C GLY A 72 -0.34 -3.29 11.39
N THR A 73 0.31 -2.26 10.90
CA THR A 73 0.85 -2.19 9.55
C THR A 73 2.34 -1.90 9.68
N MET A 74 3.16 -2.57 8.87
CA MET A 74 4.61 -2.40 8.95
C MET A 74 5.18 -1.92 7.62
N VAL A 75 6.25 -1.15 7.69
CA VAL A 75 7.04 -0.76 6.53
C VAL A 75 8.48 -1.11 6.83
N ASN A 76 9.08 -1.94 5.98
CA ASN A 76 10.46 -2.37 6.13
C ASN A 76 10.73 -2.92 7.52
N ASN A 77 9.78 -3.74 8.01
CA ASN A 77 9.85 -4.40 9.33
C ASN A 77 9.67 -3.46 10.51
N GLN A 78 9.20 -2.24 10.28
CA GLN A 78 8.92 -1.30 11.35
C GLN A 78 7.42 -1.06 11.44
N LEU A 79 6.87 -1.22 12.64
CA LEU A 79 5.47 -0.93 12.90
C LEU A 79 5.26 0.58 12.81
N ILE A 80 4.30 1.01 11.99
CA ILE A 80 4.02 2.44 11.87
C ILE A 80 2.92 2.84 12.84
N SER A 81 3.07 4.00 13.47
CA SER A 81 2.05 4.54 14.37
C SER A 81 1.48 5.85 13.85
N THR A 82 2.08 6.41 12.83
CA THR A 82 1.62 7.63 12.15
C THR A 82 1.75 7.38 10.65
N PRO A 83 1.11 8.21 9.81
CA PRO A 83 1.27 8.02 8.38
C PRO A 83 2.73 8.02 7.97
N TRP A 84 3.06 7.10 7.09
CA TRP A 84 4.42 6.86 6.63
C TRP A 84 4.55 7.27 5.18
N ARG A 85 5.55 8.09 4.88
CA ARG A 85 5.82 8.49 3.51
C ARG A 85 6.46 7.33 2.77
N LEU A 86 5.81 6.91 1.68
CA LEU A 86 6.28 5.76 0.92
C LEU A 86 7.37 6.16 -0.06
N SER A 87 8.32 5.27 -0.25
CA SER A 87 9.41 5.40 -1.22
C SER A 87 9.47 4.17 -2.09
N PRO A 88 10.03 4.26 -3.30
CA PRO A 88 10.20 3.08 -4.13
C PRO A 88 10.96 2.00 -3.38
N GLN A 89 10.55 0.76 -3.57
CA GLN A 89 11.14 -0.44 -2.96
C GLN A 89 10.77 -0.63 -1.49
N ASP A 90 9.95 0.24 -0.89
CA ASP A 90 9.44 -0.02 0.46
C ASP A 90 8.62 -1.30 0.45
N VAL A 91 8.78 -2.11 1.49
CA VAL A 91 8.03 -3.35 1.68
C VAL A 91 7.01 -3.13 2.80
N ILE A 92 5.75 -3.31 2.46
CA ILE A 92 4.63 -3.10 3.36
C ILE A 92 4.10 -4.45 3.80
N LYS A 93 3.80 -4.60 5.08
CA LYS A 93 3.16 -5.81 5.59
C LYS A 93 1.79 -5.45 6.16
N VAL A 94 0.76 -6.09 5.61
CA VAL A 94 -0.63 -5.97 6.05
C VAL A 94 -1.10 -7.38 6.38
N GLY A 95 -1.47 -7.62 7.64
CA GLY A 95 -1.75 -8.97 8.08
C GLY A 95 -0.50 -9.83 7.95
N ARG A 96 -0.57 -10.87 7.13
CA ARG A 96 0.59 -11.70 6.79
C ARG A 96 1.05 -11.50 5.35
N THR A 97 0.48 -10.55 4.67
CA THR A 97 0.73 -10.33 3.24
C THR A 97 1.74 -9.21 3.06
N PHE A 98 2.71 -9.44 2.18
CA PHE A 98 3.77 -8.47 1.89
C PHE A 98 3.58 -7.88 0.52
N TYR A 99 3.78 -6.57 0.42
CA TYR A 99 3.72 -5.83 -0.83
C TYR A 99 4.97 -4.98 -0.95
N ARG A 100 5.39 -4.71 -2.19
CA ARG A 100 6.49 -3.78 -2.44
C ARG A 100 6.00 -2.65 -3.33
N ILE A 101 6.49 -1.45 -3.05
CA ILE A 101 6.23 -0.27 -3.88
C ILE A 101 7.21 -0.26 -5.04
N GLU A 102 6.69 -0.19 -6.27
CA GLU A 102 7.53 -0.15 -7.48
C GLU A 102 7.22 1.03 -8.40
#